data_ca46fe507d542c22b463762c1c81cdde
#
_entry.id   ca46fe507d542c22b463762c1c81cdde
#
_cell.length_a   1.000
_cell.length_b   1.000
_cell.length_c   1.000
_cell.angle_alpha   90.00
_cell.angle_beta   90.00
_cell.angle_gamma   90.00
#
_symmetry.space_group_name_H-M   'P 1'
#
loop_
_entity.id
_entity.type
_entity.pdbx_description
1 polymer ?
#
loop_
_entity_poly.entity_id
_entity_poly.type
_entity_poly.pdbx_seq_one_letter_code
_entity_poly.pdbx_strand_id
1 'polypeptide(L)'
;MRALGLFWAAVVAVLVAGAAVLQALGPPASPVAAPAQAPPAPVPEAPPVAARPVWDGRIAPPDPALLEPSRFGPDAPLPRVAPDGRTPMRVYARPLDASDPRPRIGLVLAGIGLSDGASREAVEALPGAVTLALSPYAPNPEPLLQAVRAAGHEWLMSLPMEPAGYPLSEAGNRSLLTGAEAAENERNLHWVLSRAAGYAGVTGASDGMRGERFVQAGGGFGLVAAELASRGLFFVDARPGEAPPSAPGLAVRGVDVVLDDPPARAEIEAKLAQLERLARERGSALALAGPLRPVVLDRLVAWARGVEARGFVLAPVSALVLPPPERRAKAP
;
A
#
# COMPACT_ATOMS: atom_id res chain seq x y z
N MET A 1 88.85 18.88 13.67
CA MET A 1 88.23 19.74 14.71
C MET A 1 87.37 20.86 14.17
N ARG A 2 87.66 21.48 12.99
CA ARG A 2 86.81 22.58 12.40
C ARG A 2 85.39 22.16 11.99
N ALA A 3 85.20 20.95 11.48
CA ALA A 3 83.86 20.46 11.05
C ALA A 3 82.89 20.23 12.22
N LEU A 4 83.38 19.79 13.36
CA LEU A 4 82.54 19.55 14.58
C LEU A 4 82.08 20.90 15.18
N GLY A 5 82.93 21.98 15.09
CA GLY A 5 82.50 23.27 15.55
C GLY A 5 81.38 23.87 14.70
N LEU A 6 81.45 23.72 13.35
CA LEU A 6 80.40 24.18 12.44
C LEU A 6 79.05 23.44 12.64
N PHE A 7 79.13 22.14 12.93
CA PHE A 7 77.95 21.36 13.23
C PHE A 7 77.21 21.90 14.48
N TRP A 8 77.98 22.09 15.57
CA TRP A 8 77.38 22.60 16.81
C TRP A 8 76.92 24.05 16.70
N ALA A 9 77.57 24.88 15.91
CA ALA A 9 77.12 26.24 15.63
C ALA A 9 75.76 26.24 14.86
N ALA A 10 75.59 25.32 13.90
CA ALA A 10 74.32 25.18 13.18
C ALA A 10 73.21 24.71 14.08
N VAL A 11 73.48 23.73 14.98
CA VAL A 11 72.48 23.23 15.95
C VAL A 11 72.04 24.37 16.91
N VAL A 12 72.94 25.15 17.42
CA VAL A 12 72.64 26.28 18.29
C VAL A 12 71.81 27.33 17.55
N ALA A 13 72.16 27.64 16.30
CA ALA A 13 71.40 28.61 15.49
C ALA A 13 69.93 28.16 15.26
N VAL A 14 69.72 26.86 15.01
CA VAL A 14 68.35 26.29 14.85
C VAL A 14 67.57 26.36 16.16
N LEU A 15 68.22 26.08 17.28
CA LEU A 15 67.56 26.12 18.60
C LEU A 15 67.20 27.57 18.99
N VAL A 16 68.07 28.53 18.71
CA VAL A 16 67.80 29.95 18.97
C VAL A 16 66.69 30.45 18.07
N ALA A 17 66.70 30.08 16.78
CA ALA A 17 65.65 30.46 15.84
C ALA A 17 64.31 29.84 16.26
N GLY A 18 64.29 28.57 16.69
CA GLY A 18 63.10 27.90 17.21
C GLY A 18 62.52 28.57 18.47
N ALA A 19 63.40 28.95 19.41
CA ALA A 19 63.00 29.66 20.63
C ALA A 19 62.40 31.05 20.31
N ALA A 20 62.97 31.78 19.35
CA ALA A 20 62.48 33.09 18.90
C ALA A 20 61.08 32.99 18.24
N VAL A 21 60.84 31.92 17.46
CA VAL A 21 59.51 31.65 16.87
C VAL A 21 58.48 31.33 17.94
N LEU A 22 58.86 30.51 18.95
CA LEU A 22 57.98 30.19 20.07
C LEU A 22 57.61 31.40 20.93
N GLN A 23 58.57 32.32 21.15
CA GLN A 23 58.33 33.58 21.84
C GLN A 23 57.46 34.54 21.05
N ALA A 24 57.60 34.58 19.72
CA ALA A 24 56.74 35.42 18.84
C ALA A 24 55.30 34.93 18.73
N LEU A 25 55.09 33.63 18.93
CA LEU A 25 53.74 33.04 18.92
C LEU A 25 52.95 33.31 20.22
N GLY A 26 53.56 33.77 21.27
CA GLY A 26 52.93 34.08 22.56
C GLY A 26 52.43 32.82 23.33
N PRO A 27 52.01 32.99 24.57
CA PRO A 27 51.42 31.90 25.31
C PRO A 27 50.06 31.50 24.71
N PRO A 28 49.69 30.20 24.73
CA PRO A 28 48.38 29.77 24.24
C PRO A 28 47.30 30.53 25.00
N ALA A 29 46.32 31.05 24.27
CA ALA A 29 45.17 31.72 24.88
C ALA A 29 44.48 30.81 25.88
N SER A 30 44.32 31.25 27.11
CA SER A 30 43.56 30.52 28.12
C SER A 30 42.14 30.30 27.59
N PRO A 31 41.57 29.09 27.74
CA PRO A 31 40.20 28.86 27.34
C PRO A 31 39.29 29.86 28.07
N VAL A 32 38.61 30.68 27.31
CA VAL A 32 37.54 31.55 27.83
C VAL A 32 36.52 30.61 28.47
N ALA A 33 36.29 30.75 29.76
CA ALA A 33 35.27 29.99 30.47
C ALA A 33 33.94 30.24 29.74
N ALA A 34 33.35 29.18 29.19
CA ALA A 34 32.02 29.25 28.62
C ALA A 34 31.04 29.79 29.67
N PRO A 35 30.14 30.70 29.31
CA PRO A 35 29.14 31.17 30.24
C PRO A 35 28.38 29.96 30.80
N ALA A 36 28.22 29.89 32.14
CA ALA A 36 27.49 28.86 32.82
C ALA A 36 26.11 28.69 32.12
N GLN A 37 25.87 27.53 31.53
CA GLN A 37 24.56 27.23 30.95
C GLN A 37 23.56 27.28 32.09
N ALA A 38 22.55 28.16 31.93
CA ALA A 38 21.39 28.15 32.80
C ALA A 38 20.77 26.73 32.80
N PRO A 39 20.25 26.24 33.92
CA PRO A 39 19.60 24.94 33.95
C PRO A 39 18.54 24.88 32.87
N PRO A 40 18.47 23.75 32.10
CA PRO A 40 17.50 23.62 31.04
C PRO A 40 16.11 23.86 31.63
N ALA A 41 15.34 24.72 30.97
CA ALA A 41 13.94 24.88 31.29
C ALA A 41 13.24 23.51 31.28
N PRO A 42 12.27 23.26 32.18
CA PRO A 42 11.56 21.97 32.16
C PRO A 42 10.99 21.74 30.79
N VAL A 43 11.47 20.66 30.15
CA VAL A 43 10.94 20.21 28.85
C VAL A 43 9.46 19.88 29.10
N PRO A 44 8.52 20.50 28.35
CA PRO A 44 7.12 20.14 28.48
C PRO A 44 7.02 18.62 28.32
N GLU A 45 6.47 17.95 29.32
CA GLU A 45 6.23 16.51 29.29
C GLU A 45 5.38 16.23 28.04
N ALA A 46 5.96 15.52 27.07
CA ALA A 46 5.24 15.16 25.85
C ALA A 46 3.97 14.44 26.28
N PRO A 47 2.79 14.80 25.73
CA PRO A 47 1.56 14.12 26.08
C PRO A 47 1.77 12.61 25.93
N PRO A 48 1.24 11.80 26.86
CA PRO A 48 1.45 10.35 26.83
C PRO A 48 1.13 9.83 25.44
N VAL A 49 2.11 9.19 24.81
CA VAL A 49 1.91 8.51 23.52
C VAL A 49 0.78 7.53 23.77
N ALA A 50 -0.41 7.85 23.27
CA ALA A 50 -1.55 6.95 23.36
C ALA A 50 -1.08 5.59 22.87
N ALA A 51 -1.15 4.58 23.73
CA ALA A 51 -0.81 3.22 23.36
C ALA A 51 -1.61 2.90 22.09
N ARG A 52 -0.92 2.46 21.02
CA ARG A 52 -1.61 2.06 19.79
C ARG A 52 -2.63 1.01 20.22
N PRO A 53 -3.91 1.19 19.89
CA PRO A 53 -4.89 0.19 20.21
C PRO A 53 -4.40 -1.14 19.62
N VAL A 54 -4.36 -2.17 20.45
CA VAL A 54 -4.06 -3.54 20.00
C VAL A 54 -5.14 -3.85 18.97
N TRP A 55 -4.72 -4.18 17.75
CA TRP A 55 -5.67 -4.53 16.70
C TRP A 55 -6.49 -5.76 17.11
N ASP A 56 -7.81 -5.64 17.12
CA ASP A 56 -8.75 -6.67 17.60
C ASP A 56 -9.05 -7.76 16.57
N GLY A 57 -8.37 -7.75 15.42
CA GLY A 57 -8.57 -8.71 14.35
C GLY A 57 -9.64 -8.30 13.33
N ARG A 58 -10.28 -7.14 13.49
CA ARG A 58 -11.39 -6.67 12.65
C ARG A 58 -11.03 -5.42 11.86
N ILE A 59 -11.62 -5.28 10.69
CA ILE A 59 -11.56 -4.00 9.95
C ILE A 59 -12.62 -3.05 10.50
N ALA A 60 -12.27 -1.78 10.64
CA ALA A 60 -13.16 -0.75 11.15
C ALA A 60 -14.46 -0.65 10.31
N PRO A 61 -15.62 -0.40 10.96
CA PRO A 61 -16.84 -0.09 10.24
C PRO A 61 -16.70 1.26 9.49
N PRO A 62 -17.60 1.54 8.53
CA PRO A 62 -17.59 2.82 7.82
C PRO A 62 -17.64 4.02 8.80
N ASP A 63 -16.68 4.92 8.67
CA ASP A 63 -16.60 6.14 9.48
C ASP A 63 -17.29 7.29 8.73
N PRO A 64 -18.34 7.93 9.30
CA PRO A 64 -19.03 9.05 8.66
C PRO A 64 -18.12 10.22 8.27
N ALA A 65 -17.00 10.44 8.98
CA ALA A 65 -16.03 11.47 8.63
C ALA A 65 -15.31 11.21 7.28
N LEU A 66 -15.25 9.95 6.85
CA LEU A 66 -14.67 9.50 5.59
C LEU A 66 -15.69 9.38 4.47
N LEU A 67 -16.90 9.89 4.65
CA LEU A 67 -18.00 9.80 3.70
C LEU A 67 -18.56 11.18 3.38
N GLU A 68 -19.00 11.35 2.14
CA GLU A 68 -19.74 12.54 1.68
C GLU A 68 -21.00 12.14 0.91
N PRO A 69 -22.02 13.00 0.88
CA PRO A 69 -23.24 12.74 0.12
C PRO A 69 -22.95 12.56 -1.37
N SER A 70 -23.69 11.66 -2.02
CA SER A 70 -23.66 11.49 -3.48
C SER A 70 -24.99 11.85 -4.12
N ARG A 71 -24.96 11.96 -5.46
CA ARG A 71 -26.18 12.13 -6.26
C ARG A 71 -27.09 10.88 -6.31
N PHE A 72 -26.61 9.75 -5.78
CA PHE A 72 -27.32 8.46 -5.83
C PHE A 72 -28.15 8.18 -4.59
N GLY A 73 -28.23 9.12 -3.68
CA GLY A 73 -29.08 9.06 -2.49
C GLY A 73 -28.30 9.04 -1.18
N PRO A 74 -29.01 9.15 -0.06
CA PRO A 74 -28.40 9.24 1.27
C PRO A 74 -27.67 7.95 1.68
N ASP A 75 -28.14 6.80 1.20
CA ASP A 75 -27.58 5.49 1.53
C ASP A 75 -26.44 5.06 0.58
N ALA A 76 -26.04 5.93 -0.33
CA ALA A 76 -25.01 5.70 -1.31
C ALA A 76 -23.90 6.77 -1.26
N PRO A 77 -23.20 6.95 -0.11
CA PRO A 77 -22.19 7.99 0.04
C PRO A 77 -20.93 7.67 -0.76
N LEU A 78 -20.18 8.72 -1.08
CA LEU A 78 -18.83 8.59 -1.68
C LEU A 78 -17.76 8.63 -0.58
N PRO A 79 -16.64 7.90 -0.75
CA PRO A 79 -15.50 8.05 0.13
C PRO A 79 -14.83 9.42 -0.06
N ARG A 80 -14.28 9.95 1.02
CA ARG A 80 -13.49 11.20 1.01
C ARG A 80 -12.34 11.13 2.00
N VAL A 81 -11.41 12.06 1.88
CA VAL A 81 -10.45 12.37 2.94
C VAL A 81 -11.17 13.11 4.06
N ALA A 82 -10.99 12.66 5.29
CA ALA A 82 -11.60 13.30 6.45
C ALA A 82 -10.97 14.69 6.73
N PRO A 83 -11.68 15.61 7.40
CA PRO A 83 -11.15 16.94 7.73
C PRO A 83 -9.88 16.92 8.59
N ASP A 84 -9.66 15.84 9.33
CA ASP A 84 -8.46 15.61 10.16
C ASP A 84 -7.29 14.96 9.38
N GLY A 85 -7.44 14.77 8.05
CA GLY A 85 -6.43 14.21 7.16
C GLY A 85 -6.40 12.68 7.12
N ARG A 86 -7.28 11.96 7.85
CA ARG A 86 -7.41 10.51 7.71
C ARG A 86 -7.94 10.16 6.32
N THR A 87 -7.42 9.06 5.75
CA THR A 87 -7.82 8.58 4.44
C THR A 87 -8.43 7.18 4.51
N PRO A 88 -9.40 6.82 3.64
CA PRO A 88 -9.95 5.48 3.57
C PRO A 88 -8.87 4.40 3.43
N MET A 89 -7.87 4.62 2.56
CA MET A 89 -6.78 3.67 2.34
C MET A 89 -5.93 3.38 3.60
N ARG A 90 -5.94 4.25 4.62
CA ARG A 90 -5.23 4.05 5.88
C ARG A 90 -6.13 3.50 6.98
N VAL A 91 -7.37 3.98 7.04
CA VAL A 91 -8.32 3.60 8.10
C VAL A 91 -8.83 2.18 7.90
N TYR A 92 -9.09 1.79 6.65
CA TYR A 92 -9.62 0.46 6.32
C TYR A 92 -8.55 -0.57 5.91
N ALA A 93 -7.28 -0.18 5.97
CA ALA A 93 -6.17 -1.09 5.78
C ALA A 93 -6.06 -2.09 6.94
N ARG A 94 -5.82 -3.35 6.63
CA ARG A 94 -5.44 -4.35 7.63
C ARG A 94 -4.01 -4.08 8.11
N PRO A 95 -3.75 -3.99 9.41
CA PRO A 95 -2.40 -3.84 9.93
C PRO A 95 -1.52 -5.05 9.58
N LEU A 96 -0.27 -4.78 9.25
CA LEU A 96 0.78 -5.78 9.07
C LEU A 96 1.98 -5.40 9.92
N ASP A 97 2.65 -6.39 10.52
CA ASP A 97 3.93 -6.15 11.18
C ASP A 97 5.02 -5.81 10.15
N ALA A 98 5.40 -4.54 10.13
CA ALA A 98 6.42 -4.04 9.21
C ALA A 98 7.84 -4.53 9.56
N SER A 99 8.05 -5.09 10.76
CA SER A 99 9.34 -5.60 11.22
C SER A 99 9.62 -7.04 10.77
N ASP A 100 8.62 -7.76 10.27
CA ASP A 100 8.79 -9.10 9.73
C ASP A 100 9.64 -9.06 8.46
N PRO A 101 10.83 -9.70 8.44
CA PRO A 101 11.76 -9.65 7.31
C PRO A 101 11.41 -10.61 6.17
N ARG A 102 10.42 -11.49 6.38
CA ARG A 102 10.04 -12.49 5.37
C ARG A 102 9.45 -11.83 4.12
N PRO A 103 9.67 -12.42 2.93
CA PRO A 103 9.02 -11.95 1.71
C PRO A 103 7.50 -11.95 1.84
N ARG A 104 6.87 -10.90 1.32
CA ARG A 104 5.42 -10.66 1.43
C ARG A 104 4.69 -11.15 0.20
N ILE A 105 3.61 -11.88 0.40
CA ILE A 105 2.71 -12.26 -0.68
C ILE A 105 1.34 -11.64 -0.44
N GLY A 106 0.88 -10.81 -1.37
CA GLY A 106 -0.49 -10.32 -1.42
C GLY A 106 -1.35 -11.20 -2.32
N LEU A 107 -2.61 -11.34 -1.95
CA LEU A 107 -3.61 -12.02 -2.77
C LEU A 107 -4.89 -11.19 -2.81
N VAL A 108 -5.36 -10.85 -4.01
CA VAL A 108 -6.69 -10.29 -4.24
C VAL A 108 -7.60 -11.38 -4.79
N LEU A 109 -8.76 -11.57 -4.17
CA LEU A 109 -9.81 -12.41 -4.69
C LEU A 109 -10.98 -11.55 -5.16
N ALA A 110 -11.22 -11.52 -6.48
CA ALA A 110 -12.27 -10.74 -7.11
C ALA A 110 -13.56 -11.55 -7.33
N GLY A 111 -14.65 -10.83 -7.64
CA GLY A 111 -15.97 -11.44 -7.86
C GLY A 111 -16.78 -11.68 -6.58
N ILE A 112 -16.35 -11.09 -5.47
CA ILE A 112 -17.09 -11.13 -4.19
C ILE A 112 -18.41 -10.37 -4.34
N GLY A 113 -19.50 -10.96 -3.83
CA GLY A 113 -20.84 -10.39 -3.85
C GLY A 113 -21.69 -10.78 -5.05
N LEU A 114 -21.13 -11.44 -6.08
CA LEU A 114 -21.91 -11.95 -7.23
C LEU A 114 -22.69 -13.23 -6.89
N SER A 115 -22.15 -14.06 -6.00
CA SER A 115 -22.81 -15.21 -5.42
C SER A 115 -22.68 -15.14 -3.90
N ASP A 116 -23.80 -15.03 -3.17
CA ASP A 116 -23.79 -14.89 -1.71
C ASP A 116 -23.15 -16.12 -1.05
N GLY A 117 -23.54 -17.34 -1.43
CA GLY A 117 -23.01 -18.56 -0.86
C GLY A 117 -21.49 -18.72 -1.08
N ALA A 118 -21.02 -18.56 -2.32
CA ALA A 118 -19.59 -18.66 -2.62
C ALA A 118 -18.78 -17.55 -1.94
N SER A 119 -19.33 -16.34 -1.84
CA SER A 119 -18.67 -15.22 -1.17
C SER A 119 -18.52 -15.45 0.32
N ARG A 120 -19.54 -15.97 1.00
CA ARG A 120 -19.46 -16.33 2.43
C ARG A 120 -18.46 -17.44 2.68
N GLU A 121 -18.48 -18.48 1.84
CA GLU A 121 -17.50 -19.57 1.90
C GLU A 121 -16.06 -19.03 1.77
N ALA A 122 -15.82 -18.10 0.84
CA ALA A 122 -14.50 -17.48 0.69
C ALA A 122 -14.08 -16.67 1.91
N VAL A 123 -14.99 -15.89 2.51
CA VAL A 123 -14.73 -15.10 3.74
C VAL A 123 -14.41 -16.01 4.92
N GLU A 124 -15.09 -17.16 5.05
CA GLU A 124 -14.88 -18.07 6.18
C GLU A 124 -13.64 -18.96 6.02
N ALA A 125 -13.32 -19.36 4.78
CA ALA A 125 -12.25 -20.32 4.52
C ALA A 125 -10.86 -19.70 4.36
N LEU A 126 -10.78 -18.43 3.93
CA LEU A 126 -9.51 -17.76 3.67
C LEU A 126 -8.98 -16.98 4.89
N PRO A 127 -7.67 -16.92 5.09
CA PRO A 127 -7.08 -16.05 6.12
C PRO A 127 -7.44 -14.58 5.89
N GLY A 128 -7.74 -13.83 6.95
CA GLY A 128 -8.11 -12.42 6.88
C GLY A 128 -7.08 -11.50 6.21
N ALA A 129 -5.83 -11.96 6.00
CA ALA A 129 -4.82 -11.24 5.24
C ALA A 129 -5.04 -11.26 3.71
N VAL A 130 -5.95 -12.12 3.21
CA VAL A 130 -6.39 -12.08 1.81
C VAL A 130 -7.28 -10.87 1.61
N THR A 131 -6.98 -10.02 0.64
CA THR A 131 -7.79 -8.87 0.28
C THR A 131 -8.91 -9.31 -0.67
N LEU A 132 -10.14 -8.87 -0.39
CA LEU A 132 -11.30 -9.22 -1.18
C LEU A 132 -11.73 -8.05 -2.07
N ALA A 133 -12.16 -8.31 -3.31
CA ALA A 133 -12.67 -7.28 -4.21
C ALA A 133 -14.16 -7.49 -4.47
N LEU A 134 -14.97 -6.55 -3.98
CA LEU A 134 -16.41 -6.55 -4.10
C LEU A 134 -16.84 -6.09 -5.49
N SER A 135 -17.71 -6.83 -6.14
CA SER A 135 -18.39 -6.38 -7.35
C SER A 135 -19.37 -5.24 -7.03
N PRO A 136 -19.37 -4.13 -7.81
CA PRO A 136 -20.36 -3.06 -7.63
C PRO A 136 -21.79 -3.51 -7.98
N TYR A 137 -21.92 -4.66 -8.63
CA TYR A 137 -23.21 -5.25 -9.00
C TYR A 137 -23.78 -6.19 -7.91
N ALA A 138 -23.10 -6.32 -6.77
CA ALA A 138 -23.64 -7.05 -5.61
C ALA A 138 -25.00 -6.43 -5.19
N PRO A 139 -26.10 -7.22 -5.12
CA PRO A 139 -27.44 -6.64 -4.90
C PRO A 139 -27.62 -6.10 -3.48
N ASN A 140 -27.10 -6.76 -2.47
CA ASN A 140 -27.18 -6.36 -1.06
C ASN A 140 -25.86 -6.68 -0.36
N PRO A 141 -24.82 -5.83 -0.50
CA PRO A 141 -23.48 -6.17 -0.03
C PRO A 141 -23.30 -6.07 1.49
N GLU A 142 -24.10 -5.29 2.22
CA GLU A 142 -23.82 -4.94 3.62
C GLU A 142 -23.75 -6.14 4.56
N PRO A 143 -24.64 -7.14 4.54
CA PRO A 143 -24.51 -8.33 5.39
C PRO A 143 -23.21 -9.12 5.14
N LEU A 144 -22.78 -9.20 3.88
CA LEU A 144 -21.52 -9.82 3.50
C LEU A 144 -20.32 -8.99 3.98
N LEU A 145 -20.37 -7.67 3.82
CA LEU A 145 -19.31 -6.77 4.26
C LEU A 145 -19.13 -6.73 5.78
N GLN A 146 -20.19 -6.94 6.55
CA GLN A 146 -20.08 -7.15 7.99
C GLN A 146 -19.27 -8.40 8.32
N ALA A 147 -19.51 -9.52 7.62
CA ALA A 147 -18.71 -10.74 7.76
C ALA A 147 -17.26 -10.53 7.33
N VAL A 148 -17.02 -9.86 6.20
CA VAL A 148 -15.68 -9.49 5.69
C VAL A 148 -14.89 -8.70 6.74
N ARG A 149 -15.48 -7.66 7.32
CA ARG A 149 -14.86 -6.86 8.38
C ARG A 149 -14.60 -7.67 9.66
N ALA A 150 -15.56 -8.50 10.06
CA ALA A 150 -15.45 -9.34 11.25
C ALA A 150 -14.35 -10.40 11.12
N ALA A 151 -14.14 -10.96 9.91
CA ALA A 151 -13.05 -11.88 9.60
C ALA A 151 -11.69 -11.17 9.40
N GLY A 152 -11.68 -9.83 9.43
CA GLY A 152 -10.47 -9.02 9.31
C GLY A 152 -9.94 -8.92 7.88
N HIS A 153 -10.75 -9.18 6.87
CA HIS A 153 -10.38 -8.96 5.49
C HIS A 153 -10.43 -7.47 5.14
N GLU A 154 -9.32 -6.94 4.68
CA GLU A 154 -9.31 -5.70 3.91
C GLU A 154 -10.02 -5.93 2.58
N TRP A 155 -10.73 -4.93 2.08
CA TRP A 155 -11.43 -5.09 0.83
C TRP A 155 -11.36 -3.87 -0.08
N LEU A 156 -11.53 -4.12 -1.37
CA LEU A 156 -11.48 -3.17 -2.48
C LEU A 156 -12.82 -3.14 -3.20
N MET A 157 -13.13 -2.03 -3.85
CA MET A 157 -14.21 -1.97 -4.81
C MET A 157 -13.68 -2.37 -6.20
N SER A 158 -14.32 -3.30 -6.88
CA SER A 158 -14.04 -3.59 -8.29
C SER A 158 -14.55 -2.44 -9.16
N LEU A 159 -13.70 -1.95 -10.05
CA LEU A 159 -14.02 -0.89 -10.99
C LEU A 159 -14.16 -1.50 -12.39
N PRO A 160 -15.39 -1.65 -12.90
CA PRO A 160 -15.61 -2.15 -14.25
C PRO A 160 -15.05 -1.16 -15.26
N MET A 161 -14.13 -1.63 -16.10
CA MET A 161 -13.48 -0.83 -17.13
C MET A 161 -13.43 -1.62 -18.44
N GLU A 162 -13.33 -0.91 -19.56
CA GLU A 162 -13.27 -1.49 -20.89
C GLU A 162 -12.15 -2.54 -21.01
N PRO A 163 -12.51 -3.83 -21.23
CA PRO A 163 -11.53 -4.91 -21.39
C PRO A 163 -10.96 -4.94 -22.81
N ALA A 164 -9.92 -5.74 -23.02
CA ALA A 164 -9.31 -5.94 -24.32
C ALA A 164 -10.30 -6.48 -25.38
N GLY A 165 -11.26 -7.31 -24.94
CA GLY A 165 -12.26 -7.96 -25.82
C GLY A 165 -13.53 -7.14 -26.08
N TYR A 166 -13.62 -5.88 -25.64
CA TYR A 166 -14.80 -5.04 -25.86
C TYR A 166 -15.05 -4.81 -27.37
N PRO A 167 -16.31 -4.84 -27.88
CA PRO A 167 -17.57 -5.01 -27.16
C PRO A 167 -18.04 -6.46 -26.95
N LEU A 168 -17.30 -7.46 -27.38
CA LEU A 168 -17.71 -8.86 -27.22
C LEU A 168 -17.65 -9.32 -25.75
N SER A 169 -16.77 -8.71 -24.96
CA SER A 169 -16.69 -8.87 -23.52
C SER A 169 -17.03 -7.53 -22.86
N GLU A 170 -18.00 -7.52 -21.92
CA GLU A 170 -18.45 -6.34 -21.22
C GLU A 170 -18.36 -6.53 -19.71
N ALA A 171 -17.80 -5.53 -19.02
CA ALA A 171 -17.73 -5.52 -17.55
C ALA A 171 -19.00 -5.00 -16.87
N GLY A 172 -20.09 -4.85 -17.64
CA GLY A 172 -21.40 -4.41 -17.16
C GLY A 172 -21.76 -2.98 -17.59
N ASN A 173 -23.02 -2.59 -17.33
CA ASN A 173 -23.62 -1.35 -17.82
C ASN A 173 -23.10 -0.06 -17.14
N ARG A 174 -22.21 -0.16 -16.19
CA ARG A 174 -21.53 0.95 -15.50
C ARG A 174 -20.02 0.94 -15.75
N SER A 175 -19.61 0.26 -16.81
CA SER A 175 -18.21 0.24 -17.22
C SER A 175 -17.70 1.61 -17.62
N LEU A 176 -16.45 1.88 -17.31
CA LEU A 176 -15.72 3.03 -17.84
C LEU A 176 -15.21 2.66 -19.23
N LEU A 177 -15.56 3.45 -20.23
CA LEU A 177 -15.28 3.16 -21.64
C LEU A 177 -14.38 4.25 -22.25
N THR A 178 -13.46 3.86 -23.12
CA THR A 178 -12.55 4.77 -23.81
C THR A 178 -13.29 5.69 -24.79
N GLY A 179 -14.40 5.23 -25.36
CA GLY A 179 -15.25 5.98 -26.29
C GLY A 179 -16.37 6.78 -25.63
N ALA A 180 -16.54 6.70 -24.30
CA ALA A 180 -17.57 7.45 -23.60
C ALA A 180 -17.09 8.86 -23.26
N GLU A 181 -18.06 9.79 -23.16
CA GLU A 181 -17.80 11.15 -22.70
C GLU A 181 -17.28 11.16 -21.25
N ALA A 182 -16.38 12.11 -20.93
CA ALA A 182 -15.77 12.21 -19.60
C ALA A 182 -16.82 12.29 -18.48
N ALA A 183 -17.91 13.05 -18.69
CA ALA A 183 -19.00 13.17 -17.73
C ALA A 183 -19.81 11.87 -17.56
N GLU A 184 -19.84 10.99 -18.55
CA GLU A 184 -20.45 9.66 -18.42
C GLU A 184 -19.57 8.74 -17.60
N ASN A 185 -18.27 8.68 -17.89
CA ASN A 185 -17.30 7.93 -17.11
C ASN A 185 -17.27 8.40 -15.65
N GLU A 186 -17.32 9.70 -15.39
CA GLU A 186 -17.41 10.26 -14.04
C GLU A 186 -18.69 9.78 -13.31
N ARG A 187 -19.85 9.83 -13.97
CA ARG A 187 -21.11 9.33 -13.38
C ARG A 187 -21.02 7.85 -13.05
N ASN A 188 -20.45 7.05 -13.94
CA ASN A 188 -20.27 5.61 -13.73
C ASN A 188 -19.27 5.33 -12.60
N LEU A 189 -18.16 6.06 -12.55
CA LEU A 189 -17.18 5.97 -11.45
C LEU A 189 -17.85 6.28 -10.09
N HIS A 190 -18.55 7.42 -10.00
CA HIS A 190 -19.23 7.79 -8.76
C HIS A 190 -20.32 6.77 -8.37
N TRP A 191 -21.05 6.22 -9.35
CA TRP A 191 -21.99 5.13 -9.05
C TRP A 191 -21.29 3.92 -8.46
N VAL A 192 -20.16 3.48 -9.04
CA VAL A 192 -19.39 2.36 -8.51
C VAL A 192 -18.90 2.66 -7.11
N LEU A 193 -18.28 3.82 -6.88
CA LEU A 193 -17.71 4.20 -5.59
C LEU A 193 -18.78 4.34 -4.50
N SER A 194 -20.02 4.63 -4.85
CA SER A 194 -21.13 4.79 -3.91
C SER A 194 -21.84 3.49 -3.54
N ARG A 195 -21.47 2.34 -4.14
CA ARG A 195 -22.18 1.06 -3.92
C ARG A 195 -22.01 0.47 -2.54
N ALA A 196 -20.93 0.81 -1.85
CA ALA A 196 -20.68 0.41 -0.48
C ALA A 196 -19.66 1.36 0.17
N ALA A 197 -19.52 1.30 1.49
CA ALA A 197 -18.60 2.14 2.25
C ALA A 197 -17.62 1.30 3.08
N GLY A 198 -16.42 1.84 3.36
CA GLY A 198 -15.45 1.18 4.23
C GLY A 198 -14.42 0.32 3.48
N TYR A 199 -14.09 0.64 2.24
CA TYR A 199 -13.03 0.01 1.46
C TYR A 199 -11.76 0.86 1.43
N ALA A 200 -10.61 0.18 1.30
CA ALA A 200 -9.30 0.84 1.33
C ALA A 200 -8.86 1.37 -0.04
N GLY A 201 -9.36 0.79 -1.12
CA GLY A 201 -8.96 1.14 -2.47
C GLY A 201 -9.86 0.51 -3.52
N VAL A 202 -9.45 0.60 -4.77
CA VAL A 202 -10.16 0.01 -5.90
C VAL A 202 -9.25 -0.86 -6.74
N THR A 203 -9.84 -1.76 -7.53
CA THR A 203 -9.08 -2.60 -8.48
C THR A 203 -9.77 -2.64 -9.83
N GLY A 204 -8.97 -2.75 -10.91
CA GLY A 204 -9.49 -3.00 -12.24
C GLY A 204 -10.03 -4.41 -12.48
N ALA A 205 -9.90 -5.32 -11.49
CA ALA A 205 -10.42 -6.68 -11.59
C ALA A 205 -11.95 -6.69 -11.45
N SER A 206 -12.66 -7.11 -12.49
CA SER A 206 -14.12 -7.21 -12.51
C SER A 206 -14.53 -8.43 -13.31
N ASP A 207 -15.05 -9.47 -12.64
CA ASP A 207 -15.57 -10.70 -13.25
C ASP A 207 -14.66 -11.32 -14.34
N GLY A 208 -13.37 -11.46 -14.02
CA GLY A 208 -12.34 -12.00 -14.93
C GLY A 208 -11.77 -11.00 -15.94
N MET A 209 -12.36 -9.80 -16.07
CA MET A 209 -11.85 -8.70 -16.88
C MET A 209 -10.96 -7.79 -16.05
N ARG A 210 -10.05 -7.07 -16.70
CA ARG A 210 -8.98 -6.33 -16.03
C ARG A 210 -8.85 -4.87 -16.50
N GLY A 211 -9.80 -4.41 -17.33
CA GLY A 211 -9.84 -3.03 -17.82
C GLY A 211 -8.66 -2.64 -18.72
N GLU A 212 -8.11 -3.62 -19.43
CA GLU A 212 -6.85 -3.48 -20.15
C GLU A 212 -6.86 -2.32 -21.13
N ARG A 213 -7.96 -2.21 -21.91
CA ARG A 213 -8.07 -1.17 -22.94
C ARG A 213 -8.25 0.21 -22.34
N PHE A 214 -9.04 0.33 -21.30
CA PHE A 214 -9.28 1.62 -20.64
C PHE A 214 -8.00 2.18 -19.99
N VAL A 215 -7.24 1.35 -19.29
CA VAL A 215 -5.99 1.78 -18.63
C VAL A 215 -4.91 2.11 -19.67
N GLN A 216 -4.80 1.33 -20.76
CA GLN A 216 -3.81 1.56 -21.83
C GLN A 216 -4.08 2.86 -22.61
N ALA A 217 -5.35 3.25 -22.79
CA ALA A 217 -5.71 4.46 -23.50
C ALA A 217 -5.27 5.76 -22.80
N GLY A 218 -4.95 5.69 -21.50
CA GLY A 218 -4.31 6.75 -20.71
C GLY A 218 -5.21 7.93 -20.35
N GLY A 219 -5.84 8.61 -21.31
CA GLY A 219 -6.58 9.84 -21.06
C GLY A 219 -7.75 9.69 -20.09
N GLY A 220 -8.59 8.68 -20.29
CA GLY A 220 -9.72 8.37 -19.40
C GLY A 220 -9.26 7.92 -18.00
N PHE A 221 -8.20 7.11 -17.95
CA PHE A 221 -7.64 6.66 -16.67
C PHE A 221 -7.06 7.81 -15.85
N GLY A 222 -6.45 8.83 -16.47
CA GLY A 222 -5.92 9.99 -15.77
C GLY A 222 -6.97 10.71 -14.91
N LEU A 223 -8.20 10.87 -15.43
CA LEU A 223 -9.32 11.46 -14.68
C LEU A 223 -9.73 10.55 -13.50
N VAL A 224 -9.85 9.25 -13.73
CA VAL A 224 -10.16 8.28 -12.68
C VAL A 224 -9.08 8.32 -11.58
N ALA A 225 -7.82 8.33 -11.98
CA ALA A 225 -6.69 8.33 -11.04
C ALA A 225 -6.67 9.60 -10.16
N ALA A 226 -6.95 10.77 -10.74
CA ALA A 226 -7.05 12.02 -10.00
C ALA A 226 -8.20 11.98 -8.98
N GLU A 227 -9.36 11.43 -9.38
CA GLU A 227 -10.52 11.28 -8.50
C GLU A 227 -10.22 10.32 -7.35
N LEU A 228 -9.61 9.15 -7.61
CA LEU A 228 -9.23 8.20 -6.56
C LEU A 228 -8.21 8.79 -5.58
N ALA A 229 -7.21 9.52 -6.09
CA ALA A 229 -6.22 10.20 -5.27
C ALA A 229 -6.86 11.24 -4.35
N SER A 230 -7.77 12.09 -4.89
CA SER A 230 -8.47 13.12 -4.11
C SER A 230 -9.34 12.53 -2.99
N ARG A 231 -9.84 11.31 -3.19
CA ARG A 231 -10.65 10.56 -2.22
C ARG A 231 -9.83 9.74 -1.21
N GLY A 232 -8.49 9.76 -1.34
CA GLY A 232 -7.60 9.02 -0.44
C GLY A 232 -7.70 7.50 -0.58
N LEU A 233 -7.95 7.01 -1.80
CA LEU A 233 -7.98 5.61 -2.18
C LEU A 233 -6.69 5.22 -2.91
N PHE A 234 -6.32 3.93 -2.86
CA PHE A 234 -5.28 3.39 -3.74
C PHE A 234 -5.88 2.57 -4.89
N PHE A 235 -5.08 2.29 -5.90
CA PHE A 235 -5.47 1.49 -7.06
C PHE A 235 -4.62 0.22 -7.20
N VAL A 236 -5.28 -0.91 -7.47
CA VAL A 236 -4.64 -2.17 -7.86
C VAL A 236 -4.87 -2.39 -9.35
N ASP A 237 -3.80 -2.26 -10.14
CA ASP A 237 -3.83 -2.57 -11.56
C ASP A 237 -3.87 -4.09 -11.76
N ALA A 238 -4.96 -4.56 -12.32
CA ALA A 238 -5.25 -5.98 -12.49
C ALA A 238 -4.50 -6.63 -13.68
N ARG A 239 -3.76 -5.86 -14.50
CA ARG A 239 -3.04 -6.34 -15.68
C ARG A 239 -1.71 -6.96 -15.25
N PRO A 240 -1.52 -8.29 -15.44
CA PRO A 240 -0.32 -8.96 -14.98
C PRO A 240 0.91 -8.58 -15.79
N GLY A 241 2.02 -8.27 -15.12
CA GLY A 241 3.30 -8.02 -15.76
C GLY A 241 3.42 -6.69 -16.52
N GLU A 242 2.36 -5.90 -16.58
CA GLU A 242 2.37 -4.55 -17.14
C GLU A 242 2.97 -3.55 -16.16
N ALA A 243 3.59 -2.51 -16.69
CA ALA A 243 3.95 -1.37 -15.85
C ALA A 243 2.68 -0.70 -15.34
N PRO A 244 2.49 -0.57 -14.02
CA PRO A 244 1.29 0.06 -13.49
C PRO A 244 1.24 1.53 -13.91
N PRO A 245 0.04 2.07 -14.15
CA PRO A 245 -0.12 3.45 -14.57
C PRO A 245 0.41 4.38 -13.47
N SER A 246 1.18 5.38 -13.87
CA SER A 246 1.66 6.43 -12.96
C SER A 246 0.69 7.61 -12.99
N ALA A 247 0.23 8.02 -11.80
CA ALA A 247 -0.62 9.19 -11.66
C ALA A 247 -0.23 9.99 -10.40
N PRO A 248 -0.14 11.31 -10.46
CA PRO A 248 0.22 12.15 -9.32
C PRO A 248 -0.71 11.90 -8.12
N GLY A 249 -0.14 11.63 -6.96
CA GLY A 249 -0.89 11.47 -5.72
C GLY A 249 -1.62 10.13 -5.54
N LEU A 250 -1.73 9.30 -6.58
CA LEU A 250 -2.35 7.99 -6.49
C LEU A 250 -1.29 6.91 -6.17
N ALA A 251 -1.51 6.19 -5.08
CA ALA A 251 -0.72 5.00 -4.78
C ALA A 251 -1.22 3.83 -5.65
N VAL A 252 -0.33 3.19 -6.39
CA VAL A 252 -0.68 2.13 -7.34
C VAL A 252 0.19 0.89 -7.11
N ARG A 253 -0.40 -0.31 -7.24
CA ARG A 253 0.32 -1.59 -7.28
C ARG A 253 -0.20 -2.45 -8.44
N GLY A 254 0.71 -2.89 -9.31
CA GLY A 254 0.40 -3.85 -10.38
C GLY A 254 0.34 -5.29 -9.86
N VAL A 255 -0.53 -6.10 -10.43
CA VAL A 255 -0.59 -7.55 -10.22
C VAL A 255 0.60 -8.20 -10.93
N ASP A 256 1.31 -9.10 -10.23
CA ASP A 256 2.42 -9.85 -10.82
C ASP A 256 1.93 -11.13 -11.51
N VAL A 257 0.93 -11.80 -10.94
CA VAL A 257 0.43 -13.10 -11.43
C VAL A 257 -1.10 -13.17 -11.32
N VAL A 258 -1.78 -13.56 -12.41
CA VAL A 258 -3.19 -13.99 -12.38
C VAL A 258 -3.23 -15.50 -12.23
N LEU A 259 -3.86 -16.00 -11.16
CA LEU A 259 -3.74 -17.41 -10.76
C LEU A 259 -4.62 -18.36 -11.57
N ASP A 260 -5.79 -17.91 -11.96
CA ASP A 260 -6.88 -18.72 -12.50
C ASP A 260 -7.19 -18.48 -13.99
N ASP A 261 -6.20 -18.11 -14.74
CA ASP A 261 -6.27 -17.92 -16.19
C ASP A 261 -5.22 -18.80 -16.87
N PRO A 262 -5.56 -20.04 -17.29
CA PRO A 262 -6.86 -20.72 -17.16
C PRO A 262 -7.14 -21.27 -15.74
N PRO A 263 -8.42 -21.49 -15.38
CA PRO A 263 -8.83 -21.94 -14.04
C PRO A 263 -8.70 -23.47 -13.86
N ALA A 264 -7.52 -24.01 -14.18
CA ALA A 264 -7.20 -25.42 -14.04
C ALA A 264 -6.30 -25.64 -12.81
N ARG A 265 -6.54 -26.72 -12.06
CA ARG A 265 -5.81 -27.04 -10.82
C ARG A 265 -4.30 -26.96 -10.99
N ALA A 266 -3.74 -27.64 -12.00
CA ALA A 266 -2.30 -27.69 -12.24
C ALA A 266 -1.72 -26.31 -12.57
N GLU A 267 -2.46 -25.50 -13.34
CA GLU A 267 -2.06 -24.14 -13.70
C GLU A 267 -2.06 -23.22 -12.48
N ILE A 268 -3.10 -23.29 -11.64
CA ILE A 268 -3.17 -22.51 -10.39
C ILE A 268 -1.97 -22.86 -9.48
N GLU A 269 -1.68 -24.17 -9.31
CA GLU A 269 -0.55 -24.63 -8.50
C GLU A 269 0.80 -24.14 -9.07
N ALA A 270 0.99 -24.18 -10.39
CA ALA A 270 2.18 -23.68 -11.06
C ALA A 270 2.37 -22.17 -10.88
N LYS A 271 1.28 -21.40 -10.99
CA LYS A 271 1.28 -19.94 -10.80
C LYS A 271 1.48 -19.54 -9.34
N LEU A 272 0.96 -20.29 -8.37
CA LEU A 272 1.27 -20.10 -6.96
C LEU A 272 2.77 -20.33 -6.68
N ALA A 273 3.38 -21.35 -7.28
CA ALA A 273 4.83 -21.56 -7.20
C ALA A 273 5.62 -20.42 -7.89
N GLN A 274 5.14 -19.88 -9.01
CA GLN A 274 5.71 -18.69 -9.63
C GLN A 274 5.63 -17.46 -8.71
N LEU A 275 4.49 -17.24 -8.09
CA LEU A 275 4.28 -16.14 -7.14
C LEU A 275 5.27 -16.19 -5.98
N GLU A 276 5.49 -17.37 -5.41
CA GLU A 276 6.48 -17.58 -4.34
C GLU A 276 7.92 -17.28 -4.81
N ARG A 277 8.29 -17.68 -6.04
CA ARG A 277 9.61 -17.33 -6.60
C ARG A 277 9.78 -15.82 -6.72
N LEU A 278 8.78 -15.12 -7.30
CA LEU A 278 8.81 -13.67 -7.43
C LEU A 278 8.91 -12.96 -6.07
N ALA A 279 8.18 -13.45 -5.06
CA ALA A 279 8.25 -12.89 -3.72
C ALA A 279 9.65 -13.06 -3.10
N ARG A 280 10.32 -14.21 -3.29
CA ARG A 280 11.71 -14.40 -2.82
C ARG A 280 12.70 -13.49 -3.53
N GLU A 281 12.54 -13.30 -4.84
CA GLU A 281 13.45 -12.49 -5.66
C GLU A 281 13.31 -10.99 -5.41
N ARG A 282 12.07 -10.51 -5.19
CA ARG A 282 11.74 -9.08 -5.13
C ARG A 282 11.36 -8.58 -3.73
N GLY A 283 11.30 -9.48 -2.74
CA GLY A 283 10.82 -9.16 -1.40
C GLY A 283 9.28 -9.09 -1.28
N SER A 284 8.56 -8.96 -2.39
CA SER A 284 7.10 -9.03 -2.42
C SER A 284 6.56 -9.43 -3.79
N ALA A 285 5.38 -10.06 -3.80
CA ALA A 285 4.61 -10.32 -5.01
C ALA A 285 3.11 -10.24 -4.73
N LEU A 286 2.34 -9.85 -5.75
CA LEU A 286 0.89 -9.71 -5.69
C LEU A 286 0.22 -10.62 -6.71
N ALA A 287 -0.70 -11.46 -6.23
CA ALA A 287 -1.54 -12.28 -7.07
C ALA A 287 -2.98 -11.76 -7.15
N LEU A 288 -3.63 -12.07 -8.25
CA LEU A 288 -5.05 -11.89 -8.49
C LEU A 288 -5.67 -13.24 -8.82
N ALA A 289 -6.84 -13.51 -8.24
CA ALA A 289 -7.73 -14.60 -8.65
C ALA A 289 -9.17 -14.07 -8.78
N GLY A 290 -9.96 -14.67 -9.63
CA GLY A 290 -11.38 -14.32 -9.87
C GLY A 290 -11.73 -14.33 -11.36
N PRO A 291 -12.96 -14.68 -11.70
CA PRO A 291 -14.14 -14.81 -10.83
C PRO A 291 -14.07 -15.99 -9.86
N LEU A 292 -14.83 -15.87 -8.77
CA LEU A 292 -14.83 -16.87 -7.70
C LEU A 292 -15.41 -18.22 -8.18
N ARG A 293 -14.54 -19.23 -8.26
CA ARG A 293 -14.88 -20.60 -8.67
C ARG A 293 -14.45 -21.60 -7.60
N PRO A 294 -15.15 -22.72 -7.38
CA PRO A 294 -14.80 -23.70 -6.36
C PRO A 294 -13.36 -24.20 -6.46
N VAL A 295 -12.89 -24.55 -7.66
CA VAL A 295 -11.50 -25.01 -7.87
C VAL A 295 -10.46 -23.97 -7.47
N VAL A 296 -10.75 -22.68 -7.68
CA VAL A 296 -9.88 -21.58 -7.31
C VAL A 296 -9.84 -21.46 -5.78
N LEU A 297 -11.01 -21.40 -5.13
CA LEU A 297 -11.10 -21.29 -3.68
C LEU A 297 -10.40 -22.46 -2.98
N ASP A 298 -10.65 -23.69 -3.40
CA ASP A 298 -10.01 -24.89 -2.85
C ASP A 298 -8.48 -24.81 -2.89
N ARG A 299 -7.92 -24.35 -4.03
CA ARG A 299 -6.46 -24.25 -4.19
C ARG A 299 -5.88 -23.12 -3.35
N LEU A 300 -6.57 -21.97 -3.29
CA LEU A 300 -6.14 -20.84 -2.47
C LEU A 300 -6.15 -21.19 -0.97
N VAL A 301 -7.20 -21.84 -0.48
CA VAL A 301 -7.31 -22.29 0.92
C VAL A 301 -6.20 -23.28 1.25
N ALA A 302 -5.99 -24.29 0.38
CA ALA A 302 -4.96 -25.30 0.61
C ALA A 302 -3.55 -24.67 0.63
N TRP A 303 -3.28 -23.73 -0.29
CA TRP A 303 -2.00 -23.03 -0.38
C TRP A 303 -1.76 -22.10 0.82
N ALA A 304 -2.78 -21.32 1.21
CA ALA A 304 -2.68 -20.32 2.27
C ALA A 304 -2.34 -20.94 3.63
N ARG A 305 -2.86 -22.14 3.92
CA ARG A 305 -2.55 -22.88 5.17
C ARG A 305 -1.07 -23.17 5.38
N GLY A 306 -0.30 -23.28 4.29
CA GLY A 306 1.12 -23.61 4.36
C GLY A 306 2.07 -22.48 4.02
N VAL A 307 1.59 -21.27 3.69
CA VAL A 307 2.41 -20.17 3.18
C VAL A 307 3.47 -19.71 4.18
N GLU A 308 3.10 -19.61 5.45
CA GLU A 308 4.03 -19.19 6.52
C GLU A 308 5.12 -20.24 6.78
N ALA A 309 4.77 -21.52 6.77
CA ALA A 309 5.73 -22.62 6.93
C ALA A 309 6.75 -22.66 5.78
N ARG A 310 6.39 -22.13 4.61
CA ARG A 310 7.30 -21.99 3.46
C ARG A 310 8.16 -20.71 3.50
N GLY A 311 8.07 -19.94 4.59
CA GLY A 311 8.92 -18.78 4.85
C GLY A 311 8.40 -17.46 4.27
N PHE A 312 7.09 -17.34 4.00
CA PHE A 312 6.46 -16.10 3.52
C PHE A 312 5.53 -15.51 4.56
N VAL A 313 5.19 -14.24 4.37
CA VAL A 313 4.10 -13.57 5.09
C VAL A 313 2.98 -13.28 4.13
N LEU A 314 1.78 -13.74 4.44
CA LEU A 314 0.58 -13.34 3.73
C LEU A 314 0.22 -11.92 4.18
N ALA A 315 0.25 -10.96 3.24
CA ALA A 315 0.11 -9.55 3.51
C ALA A 315 -1.16 -8.98 2.85
N PRO A 316 -1.89 -8.07 3.52
CA PRO A 316 -2.95 -7.33 2.87
C PRO A 316 -2.35 -6.46 1.75
N VAL A 317 -3.13 -6.18 0.71
CA VAL A 317 -2.62 -5.43 -0.45
C VAL A 317 -2.18 -4.03 -0.08
N SER A 318 -2.86 -3.38 0.86
CA SER A 318 -2.44 -2.06 1.38
C SER A 318 -0.99 -2.05 1.87
N ALA A 319 -0.50 -3.14 2.45
CA ALA A 319 0.89 -3.24 2.91
C ALA A 319 1.92 -3.41 1.76
N LEU A 320 1.46 -3.67 0.53
CA LEU A 320 2.28 -3.73 -0.68
C LEU A 320 2.20 -2.43 -1.51
N VAL A 321 1.16 -1.63 -1.29
CA VAL A 321 0.90 -0.38 -2.00
C VAL A 321 1.43 0.82 -1.23
N LEU A 322 1.18 0.87 0.07
CA LEU A 322 1.47 2.02 0.90
C LEU A 322 2.87 1.88 1.53
N PRO A 323 3.66 2.96 1.60
CA PRO A 323 4.87 2.91 2.39
C PRO A 323 4.52 2.61 3.86
N PRO A 324 5.40 1.91 4.59
CA PRO A 324 5.23 1.74 6.02
C PRO A 324 4.95 3.10 6.67
N PRO A 325 4.06 3.18 7.68
CA PRO A 325 3.88 4.42 8.42
C PRO A 325 5.26 4.87 8.92
N GLU A 326 5.61 6.13 8.60
CA GLU A 326 6.89 6.71 9.01
C GLU A 326 7.10 6.45 10.50
N ARG A 327 8.17 5.74 10.84
CA ARG A 327 8.66 5.75 12.22
C ARG A 327 9.08 7.19 12.45
N ARG A 328 8.31 7.97 13.20
CA ARG A 328 8.83 9.21 13.72
C ARG A 328 10.18 8.88 14.32
N ALA A 329 11.24 9.38 13.66
CA ALA A 329 12.58 9.27 14.18
C ALA A 329 12.50 9.73 15.64
N LYS A 330 12.96 8.89 16.59
CA LYS A 330 13.23 9.38 17.93
C LYS A 330 14.16 10.56 17.71
N ALA A 331 13.68 11.76 18.01
CA ALA A 331 14.56 12.90 18.09
C ALA A 331 15.74 12.53 19.00
N PRO A 332 16.98 12.88 18.61
CA PRO A 332 18.18 12.57 19.37
C PRO A 332 18.14 13.18 20.77
#